data_5b0e65622d1c2e1380f1fc28c1b11b63
#
_entry.id   5b0e65622d1c2e1380f1fc28c1b11b63
#
_cell.length_a   1.000
_cell.length_b   1.000
_cell.length_c   1.000
_cell.angle_alpha   90.00
_cell.angle_beta   90.00
_cell.angle_gamma   90.00
#
_symmetry.space_group_name_H-M   'P 1'
#
loop_
_entity.id
_entity.type
_entity.pdbx_description
1 polymer ?
#
loop_
_entity_poly.entity_id
_entity_poly.type
_entity_poly.pdbx_seq_one_letter_code
_entity_poly.pdbx_strand_id
1 'polypeptide(L)'
;MSNHHRVPLVSRLAVVVALWLAVLTGLTSAAHAHPAIARAGEAPALAPEPVLALPLPVVVHAPGVVVRAEAGLESLARAAAERTAGQLAQVSRDLEGLPMPRAIEIRLVKRTEDMIRVAPPRRGAPLWARGVAYPDLGVMIVGTRRAHEPIDALRVVDHELTHLALGAALDGRAPRWLDEGFAFLHASEWSVGRMETLVGMAWAGSTPSLAELERMFHGSEGTVDRAYAQSYDFVAFLARRGRYNDVYDDGSRWPFQRFLAEIAAGHTPDTAARTAYGAGLGQLFGEWHEDLRQRYLLVPASLFTLSLWVLAAILLVLGYARRGMRNRPILDRWEQEEIARRQAAARPLGNWGIEQASDDASDTASDSTELN
;
A
#
# COMPACT_ATOMS: atom_id res chain seq x y z
N MET A 1 13.66 3.32 -49.56
CA MET A 1 14.75 2.80 -48.70
C MET A 1 14.45 3.27 -47.29
N SER A 2 13.79 2.47 -46.49
CA SER A 2 13.41 2.82 -45.10
C SER A 2 14.23 1.96 -44.14
N ASN A 3 15.19 2.61 -43.44
CA ASN A 3 16.05 1.99 -42.46
C ASN A 3 15.31 1.88 -41.15
N HIS A 4 14.66 0.75 -40.89
CA HIS A 4 14.16 0.44 -39.54
C HIS A 4 15.34 0.01 -38.66
N HIS A 5 15.85 0.95 -37.86
CA HIS A 5 16.75 0.64 -36.74
C HIS A 5 16.00 -0.24 -35.73
N ARG A 6 16.22 -1.56 -35.82
CA ARG A 6 15.77 -2.51 -34.77
C ARG A 6 16.66 -2.30 -33.55
N VAL A 7 16.09 -1.64 -32.52
CA VAL A 7 16.73 -1.55 -31.20
C VAL A 7 16.95 -2.99 -30.70
N PRO A 8 18.17 -3.37 -30.32
CA PRO A 8 18.49 -4.74 -29.94
C PRO A 8 17.69 -5.16 -28.69
N LEU A 9 17.20 -6.39 -28.68
CA LEU A 9 16.37 -6.97 -27.61
C LEU A 9 16.99 -6.81 -26.21
N VAL A 10 18.32 -6.83 -26.16
CA VAL A 10 19.13 -6.66 -24.93
C VAL A 10 18.91 -5.28 -24.28
N SER A 11 18.77 -4.21 -25.10
CA SER A 11 18.53 -2.87 -24.55
C SER A 11 17.11 -2.70 -24.01
N ARG A 12 16.12 -3.39 -24.58
CA ARG A 12 14.74 -3.40 -24.05
C ARG A 12 14.63 -4.17 -22.74
N LEU A 13 15.38 -5.26 -22.61
CA LEU A 13 15.42 -6.05 -21.38
C LEU A 13 16.14 -5.32 -20.25
N ALA A 14 17.23 -4.61 -20.55
CA ALA A 14 17.95 -3.79 -19.58
C ALA A 14 17.08 -2.67 -19.02
N VAL A 15 16.20 -2.05 -19.84
CA VAL A 15 15.25 -1.03 -19.40
C VAL A 15 14.16 -1.65 -18.49
N VAL A 16 13.66 -2.83 -18.82
CA VAL A 16 12.66 -3.51 -17.96
C VAL A 16 13.27 -3.93 -16.63
N VAL A 17 14.49 -4.45 -16.60
CA VAL A 17 15.19 -4.81 -15.35
C VAL A 17 15.53 -3.56 -14.54
N ALA A 18 15.95 -2.45 -15.17
CA ALA A 18 16.20 -1.19 -14.50
C ALA A 18 14.92 -0.57 -13.92
N LEU A 19 13.79 -0.66 -14.63
CA LEU A 19 12.47 -0.24 -14.14
C LEU A 19 12.01 -1.10 -12.95
N TRP A 20 12.23 -2.41 -12.97
CA TRP A 20 11.93 -3.31 -11.86
C TRP A 20 12.82 -3.06 -10.64
N LEU A 21 14.11 -2.82 -10.84
CA LEU A 21 15.02 -2.43 -9.76
C LEU A 21 14.65 -1.06 -9.18
N ALA A 22 14.23 -0.11 -10.01
CA ALA A 22 13.74 1.19 -9.57
C ALA A 22 12.43 1.09 -8.77
N VAL A 23 11.53 0.17 -9.14
CA VAL A 23 10.32 -0.13 -8.37
C VAL A 23 10.67 -0.77 -7.03
N LEU A 24 11.62 -1.73 -6.99
CA LEU A 24 12.08 -2.36 -5.75
C LEU A 24 12.82 -1.38 -4.83
N THR A 25 13.65 -0.49 -5.38
CA THR A 25 14.36 0.54 -4.60
C THR A 25 13.48 1.74 -4.27
N GLY A 26 12.49 2.05 -5.11
CA GLY A 26 11.48 3.10 -4.85
C GLY A 26 10.49 2.73 -3.75
N LEU A 27 10.23 1.44 -3.53
CA LEU A 27 9.41 0.94 -2.42
C LEU A 27 10.07 1.14 -1.05
N THR A 28 11.40 1.27 -0.99
CA THR A 28 12.13 1.50 0.27
C THR A 28 12.23 2.98 0.66
N SER A 29 11.89 3.92 -0.24
CA SER A 29 12.09 5.37 -0.02
C SER A 29 10.83 6.15 0.34
N ALA A 30 9.67 5.50 0.45
CA ALA A 30 8.40 6.15 0.80
C ALA A 30 7.90 5.73 2.19
N ALA A 31 8.80 5.59 3.16
CA ALA A 31 8.42 5.67 4.57
C ALA A 31 8.04 7.14 4.87
N HIS A 32 6.87 7.55 4.38
CA HIS A 32 6.25 8.78 4.86
C HIS A 32 5.83 8.50 6.31
N ALA A 33 6.65 8.97 7.24
CA ALA A 33 6.29 9.04 8.65
C ALA A 33 4.90 9.69 8.74
N HIS A 34 3.89 8.92 9.15
CA HIS A 34 2.60 9.47 9.47
C HIS A 34 2.75 10.21 10.79
N PRO A 35 2.66 11.56 10.82
CA PRO A 35 2.64 12.26 12.08
C PRO A 35 1.40 11.82 12.85
N ALA A 36 1.61 11.54 14.11
CA ALA A 36 0.59 11.12 15.04
C ALA A 36 -0.62 12.05 14.99
N ILE A 37 -1.81 11.46 15.02
CA ILE A 37 -3.09 12.15 15.12
C ILE A 37 -3.40 12.27 16.60
N ALA A 38 -3.78 13.47 17.09
CA ALA A 38 -3.96 13.72 18.50
C ALA A 38 -5.42 13.77 18.91
N ARG A 39 -5.69 13.25 20.10
CA ARG A 39 -6.91 13.52 20.84
C ARG A 39 -6.82 14.88 21.55
N ALA A 40 -7.92 15.63 21.56
CA ALA A 40 -8.01 16.98 22.10
C ALA A 40 -7.75 17.13 23.62
N GLY A 41 -7.49 16.05 24.35
CA GLY A 41 -7.26 16.09 25.80
C GLY A 41 -5.81 16.21 26.27
N GLU A 42 -4.83 16.10 25.37
CA GLU A 42 -3.42 15.91 25.74
C GLU A 42 -2.47 17.05 25.34
N ALA A 43 -3.00 18.20 24.88
CA ALA A 43 -2.16 19.36 24.63
C ALA A 43 -1.69 19.96 25.96
N PRO A 44 -0.37 20.19 26.16
CA PRO A 44 0.08 20.95 27.30
C PRO A 44 -0.60 22.33 27.29
N ALA A 45 -1.17 22.71 28.41
CA ALA A 45 -1.81 24.00 28.61
C ALA A 45 -0.77 25.13 28.58
N LEU A 46 -0.41 25.57 27.40
CA LEU A 46 0.16 26.88 27.19
C LEU A 46 -1.02 27.85 27.25
N ALA A 47 -0.99 28.78 28.20
CA ALA A 47 -1.95 29.88 28.25
C ALA A 47 -1.93 30.59 26.89
N PRO A 48 -3.00 30.56 26.11
CA PRO A 48 -2.94 31.09 24.75
C PRO A 48 -2.96 32.61 24.81
N GLU A 49 -2.01 33.23 24.13
CA GLU A 49 -2.26 34.56 23.57
C GLU A 49 -3.58 34.52 22.79
N PRO A 50 -4.36 35.62 22.72
CA PRO A 50 -5.63 35.63 22.01
C PRO A 50 -5.38 35.32 20.52
N VAL A 51 -5.56 34.07 20.17
CA VAL A 51 -5.42 33.62 18.77
C VAL A 51 -6.59 34.22 18.01
N LEU A 52 -6.31 35.11 17.06
CA LEU A 52 -7.34 35.69 16.20
C LEU A 52 -8.09 34.57 15.48
N ALA A 53 -9.41 34.54 15.63
CA ALA A 53 -10.26 33.56 15.00
C ALA A 53 -10.08 33.59 13.47
N LEU A 54 -9.92 32.41 12.87
CA LEU A 54 -9.85 32.28 11.42
C LEU A 54 -11.28 32.21 10.85
N PRO A 55 -11.65 33.04 9.85
CA PRO A 55 -12.97 32.97 9.24
C PRO A 55 -13.14 31.69 8.41
N LEU A 56 -14.28 31.02 8.58
CA LEU A 56 -14.69 29.85 7.80
C LEU A 56 -15.98 30.20 7.01
N PRO A 57 -15.87 30.97 5.91
CA PRO A 57 -17.01 31.52 5.19
C PRO A 57 -17.78 30.46 4.39
N VAL A 58 -17.15 29.36 4.03
CA VAL A 58 -17.78 28.25 3.32
C VAL A 58 -18.58 27.44 4.33
N VAL A 59 -19.90 27.29 4.08
CA VAL A 59 -20.78 26.47 4.93
C VAL A 59 -21.54 25.50 4.03
N VAL A 60 -21.43 24.20 4.32
CA VAL A 60 -22.18 23.14 3.63
C VAL A 60 -23.00 22.39 4.69
N HIS A 61 -24.29 22.20 4.41
CA HIS A 61 -25.19 21.46 5.28
C HIS A 61 -25.53 20.10 4.64
N ALA A 62 -25.47 19.05 5.45
CA ALA A 62 -25.99 17.72 5.15
C ALA A 62 -26.75 17.19 6.38
N PRO A 63 -27.58 16.15 6.26
CA PRO A 63 -28.31 15.60 7.40
C PRO A 63 -27.39 15.22 8.56
N GLY A 64 -27.55 15.90 9.69
CA GLY A 64 -26.73 15.68 10.89
C GLY A 64 -25.29 16.23 10.84
N VAL A 65 -24.89 16.90 9.75
CA VAL A 65 -23.52 17.37 9.52
C VAL A 65 -23.51 18.81 9.03
N VAL A 66 -22.63 19.62 9.60
CA VAL A 66 -22.28 20.95 9.12
C VAL A 66 -20.79 21.00 8.84
N VAL A 67 -20.42 21.33 7.60
CA VAL A 67 -19.02 21.54 7.23
C VAL A 67 -18.78 23.05 7.11
N ARG A 68 -17.80 23.56 7.86
CA ARG A 68 -17.31 24.93 7.76
C ARG A 68 -15.90 24.91 7.21
N ALA A 69 -15.58 25.75 6.23
CA ALA A 69 -14.25 25.73 5.64
C ALA A 69 -13.74 27.13 5.28
N GLU A 70 -12.42 27.24 5.16
CA GLU A 70 -11.79 28.42 4.56
C GLU A 70 -12.23 28.59 3.11
N ALA A 71 -12.22 29.85 2.63
CA ALA A 71 -12.46 30.17 1.23
C ALA A 71 -11.49 29.38 0.33
N GLY A 72 -12.01 28.81 -0.80
CA GLY A 72 -11.24 27.98 -1.73
C GLY A 72 -11.22 26.49 -1.37
N LEU A 73 -11.93 26.06 -0.33
CA LEU A 73 -12.13 24.65 0.04
C LEU A 73 -13.57 24.17 -0.21
N GLU A 74 -14.32 24.84 -1.08
CA GLU A 74 -15.75 24.58 -1.34
C GLU A 74 -16.01 23.17 -1.86
N SER A 75 -15.16 22.68 -2.78
CA SER A 75 -15.27 21.32 -3.33
C SER A 75 -14.97 20.26 -2.27
N LEU A 76 -13.95 20.48 -1.46
CA LEU A 76 -13.59 19.58 -0.36
C LEU A 76 -14.69 19.56 0.71
N ALA A 77 -15.26 20.71 1.05
CA ALA A 77 -16.35 20.80 2.02
C ALA A 77 -17.59 19.99 1.59
N ARG A 78 -17.95 20.05 0.31
CA ARG A 78 -19.04 19.24 -0.25
C ARG A 78 -18.70 17.75 -0.22
N ALA A 79 -17.50 17.37 -0.68
CA ALA A 79 -17.06 15.97 -0.66
C ALA A 79 -17.02 15.40 0.77
N ALA A 80 -16.58 16.18 1.77
CA ALA A 80 -16.58 15.78 3.16
C ALA A 80 -18.01 15.56 3.69
N ALA A 81 -18.94 16.47 3.39
CA ALA A 81 -20.33 16.35 3.78
C ALA A 81 -21.01 15.12 3.18
N GLU A 82 -20.81 14.86 1.88
CA GLU A 82 -21.37 13.70 1.17
C GLU A 82 -20.81 12.38 1.72
N ARG A 83 -19.52 12.33 2.02
CA ARG A 83 -18.84 11.12 2.50
C ARG A 83 -19.23 10.73 3.92
N THR A 84 -19.53 11.69 4.78
CA THR A 84 -19.76 11.48 6.22
C THR A 84 -20.87 10.46 6.51
N ALA A 85 -21.99 10.51 5.79
CA ALA A 85 -23.11 9.58 6.02
C ALA A 85 -22.71 8.13 5.72
N GLY A 86 -21.98 7.89 4.64
CA GLY A 86 -21.47 6.56 4.26
C GLY A 86 -20.47 6.02 5.28
N GLN A 87 -19.55 6.86 5.75
CA GLN A 87 -18.57 6.50 6.75
C GLN A 87 -19.22 6.18 8.09
N LEU A 88 -20.17 7.01 8.56
CA LEU A 88 -20.94 6.72 9.77
C LEU A 88 -21.72 5.41 9.68
N ALA A 89 -22.33 5.12 8.53
CA ALA A 89 -23.02 3.86 8.31
C ALA A 89 -22.06 2.66 8.36
N GLN A 90 -20.81 2.82 7.92
CA GLN A 90 -19.80 1.78 8.05
C GLN A 90 -19.37 1.57 9.50
N VAL A 91 -19.07 2.64 10.23
CA VAL A 91 -18.64 2.58 11.64
C VAL A 91 -19.77 2.06 12.53
N SER A 92 -21.02 2.44 12.27
CA SER A 92 -22.18 2.04 13.07
C SER A 92 -22.43 0.52 13.10
N ARG A 93 -21.92 -0.23 12.12
CA ARG A 93 -22.04 -1.70 12.12
C ARG A 93 -21.32 -2.34 13.31
N ASP A 94 -20.13 -1.84 13.63
CA ASP A 94 -19.37 -2.35 14.79
C ASP A 94 -19.85 -1.71 16.11
N LEU A 95 -20.56 -0.57 16.04
CA LEU A 95 -21.16 0.16 17.18
C LEU A 95 -22.67 -0.11 17.32
N GLU A 96 -23.18 -1.22 16.80
CA GLU A 96 -24.61 -1.51 16.78
C GLU A 96 -25.26 -1.43 18.17
N GLY A 97 -26.34 -0.64 18.24
CA GLY A 97 -27.09 -0.39 19.48
C GLY A 97 -26.37 0.49 20.51
N LEU A 98 -25.25 1.12 20.15
CA LEU A 98 -24.57 2.11 20.96
C LEU A 98 -24.92 3.54 20.48
N PRO A 99 -24.79 4.56 21.36
CA PRO A 99 -25.02 5.94 20.99
C PRO A 99 -24.11 6.38 19.81
N MET A 100 -24.70 7.12 18.87
CA MET A 100 -23.97 7.74 17.77
C MET A 100 -24.02 9.27 17.89
N PRO A 101 -23.05 10.01 17.30
CA PRO A 101 -23.09 11.47 17.28
C PRO A 101 -24.38 11.99 16.67
N ARG A 102 -25.09 12.88 17.35
CA ARG A 102 -26.36 13.45 16.87
C ARG A 102 -26.17 14.60 15.88
N ALA A 103 -25.10 15.36 16.08
CA ALA A 103 -24.71 16.46 15.22
C ALA A 103 -23.19 16.48 15.12
N ILE A 104 -22.68 16.73 13.91
CA ILE A 104 -21.26 16.76 13.62
C ILE A 104 -20.93 18.09 12.96
N GLU A 105 -19.92 18.78 13.47
CA GLU A 105 -19.33 19.95 12.85
C GLU A 105 -17.92 19.62 12.37
N ILE A 106 -17.68 19.74 11.05
CA ILE A 106 -16.38 19.57 10.43
C ILE A 106 -15.80 20.94 10.10
N ARG A 107 -14.61 21.26 10.58
CA ARG A 107 -13.88 22.49 10.27
C ARG A 107 -12.69 22.18 9.39
N LEU A 108 -12.67 22.72 8.16
CA LEU A 108 -11.59 22.51 7.21
C LEU A 108 -10.74 23.78 7.10
N VAL A 109 -9.44 23.61 7.35
CA VAL A 109 -8.45 24.68 7.23
C VAL A 109 -7.38 24.32 6.19
N LYS A 110 -6.79 25.33 5.55
CA LYS A 110 -5.75 25.11 4.54
C LYS A 110 -4.46 24.58 5.12
N ARG A 111 -4.12 24.96 6.35
CA ARG A 111 -2.88 24.61 7.02
C ARG A 111 -3.13 24.00 8.36
N THR A 112 -2.40 22.95 8.71
CA THR A 112 -2.51 22.32 10.03
C THR A 112 -2.19 23.28 11.18
N GLU A 113 -1.29 24.23 10.96
CA GLU A 113 -0.89 25.24 11.93
C GLU A 113 -2.06 26.19 12.30
N ASP A 114 -3.03 26.34 11.41
CA ASP A 114 -4.21 27.18 11.61
C ASP A 114 -5.35 26.46 12.38
N MET A 115 -5.25 25.15 12.63
CA MET A 115 -6.27 24.40 13.36
C MET A 115 -6.55 24.98 14.76
N ILE A 116 -5.52 25.46 15.45
CA ILE A 116 -5.66 26.08 16.77
C ILE A 116 -6.57 27.33 16.74
N ARG A 117 -6.62 28.05 15.62
CA ARG A 117 -7.43 29.28 15.46
C ARG A 117 -8.91 29.02 15.28
N VAL A 118 -9.25 27.77 14.96
CA VAL A 118 -10.63 27.32 14.78
C VAL A 118 -11.02 26.25 15.82
N ALA A 119 -10.15 25.98 16.79
CA ALA A 119 -10.42 25.04 17.86
C ALA A 119 -11.57 25.54 18.76
N PRO A 120 -12.38 24.63 19.33
CA PRO A 120 -13.39 25.01 20.31
C PRO A 120 -12.77 25.77 21.50
N PRO A 121 -13.49 26.70 22.14
CA PRO A 121 -12.98 27.45 23.27
C PRO A 121 -12.36 26.52 24.34
N ARG A 122 -11.20 26.90 24.87
CA ARG A 122 -10.43 26.16 25.89
C ARG A 122 -9.96 24.80 25.46
N ARG A 123 -9.95 24.49 24.14
CA ARG A 123 -9.37 23.27 23.56
C ARG A 123 -8.13 23.64 22.76
N GLY A 124 -7.19 22.73 22.70
CA GLY A 124 -5.97 22.85 21.90
C GLY A 124 -6.08 22.05 20.60
N ALA A 125 -5.22 22.40 19.64
CA ALA A 125 -4.93 21.57 18.47
C ALA A 125 -3.41 21.37 18.39
N PRO A 126 -2.89 20.15 18.50
CA PRO A 126 -1.44 19.92 18.43
C PRO A 126 -0.89 20.31 17.08
N LEU A 127 0.26 21.00 17.06
CA LEU A 127 0.88 21.49 15.82
C LEU A 127 1.29 20.38 14.84
N TRP A 128 1.51 19.17 15.36
CA TRP A 128 1.88 18.01 14.56
C TRP A 128 0.68 17.21 14.03
N ALA A 129 -0.54 17.48 14.51
CA ALA A 129 -1.73 16.76 14.08
C ALA A 129 -2.15 17.17 12.67
N ARG A 130 -2.73 16.22 11.93
CA ARG A 130 -3.36 16.47 10.61
C ARG A 130 -4.86 16.76 10.78
N GLY A 131 -5.45 16.19 11.80
CA GLY A 131 -6.81 16.37 12.25
C GLY A 131 -6.90 16.28 13.77
N VAL A 132 -8.01 16.71 14.33
CA VAL A 132 -8.33 16.62 15.77
C VAL A 132 -9.83 16.45 15.93
N ALA A 133 -10.23 15.43 16.68
CA ALA A 133 -11.62 15.19 17.07
C ALA A 133 -11.87 15.63 18.50
N TYR A 134 -13.08 16.18 18.76
CA TYR A 134 -13.62 16.53 20.07
C TYR A 134 -14.95 15.79 20.25
N PRO A 135 -14.92 14.50 20.66
CA PRO A 135 -16.10 13.65 20.69
C PRO A 135 -17.23 14.20 21.58
N ASP A 136 -16.88 14.80 22.70
CA ASP A 136 -17.82 15.41 23.64
C ASP A 136 -18.58 16.61 23.05
N LEU A 137 -18.04 17.25 22.01
CA LEU A 137 -18.64 18.41 21.35
C LEU A 137 -19.21 18.05 19.95
N GLY A 138 -18.93 16.87 19.41
CA GLY A 138 -19.29 16.52 18.03
C GLY A 138 -18.54 17.36 16.98
N VAL A 139 -17.36 17.90 17.32
CA VAL A 139 -16.57 18.79 16.46
C VAL A 139 -15.28 18.09 16.04
N MET A 140 -14.90 18.27 14.80
CA MET A 140 -13.57 17.90 14.32
C MET A 140 -12.97 18.97 13.41
N ILE A 141 -11.64 19.01 13.38
CA ILE A 141 -10.88 19.97 12.57
C ILE A 141 -9.91 19.18 11.71
N VAL A 142 -9.78 19.53 10.44
CA VAL A 142 -8.86 18.87 9.50
C VAL A 142 -8.10 19.91 8.70
N GLY A 143 -6.78 19.77 8.65
CA GLY A 143 -5.91 20.54 7.78
C GLY A 143 -5.72 19.86 6.43
N THR A 144 -5.59 20.65 5.35
CA THR A 144 -5.39 20.11 3.98
C THR A 144 -3.93 20.07 3.57
N ARG A 145 -3.05 20.76 4.32
CA ARG A 145 -1.62 20.83 4.06
C ARG A 145 -0.84 20.99 5.35
N ARG A 146 0.30 20.33 5.43
CA ARG A 146 1.28 20.51 6.49
C ARG A 146 2.58 21.06 5.89
N ALA A 147 3.01 22.24 6.30
CA ALA A 147 4.08 22.97 5.63
C ALA A 147 3.79 23.06 4.11
N HIS A 148 4.57 22.37 3.28
CA HIS A 148 4.39 22.34 1.82
C HIS A 148 3.75 21.05 1.29
N GLU A 149 3.54 20.04 2.16
CA GLU A 149 3.03 18.74 1.76
C GLU A 149 1.50 18.71 1.79
N PRO A 150 0.85 18.25 0.71
CA PRO A 150 -0.59 18.04 0.69
C PRO A 150 -0.97 16.86 1.59
N ILE A 151 -2.11 16.96 2.25
CA ILE A 151 -2.71 15.91 3.07
C ILE A 151 -3.93 15.35 2.34
N ASP A 152 -4.13 14.04 2.38
CA ASP A 152 -5.40 13.42 2.00
C ASP A 152 -6.47 13.76 3.06
N ALA A 153 -7.05 14.96 2.93
CA ALA A 153 -7.98 15.50 3.91
C ALA A 153 -9.24 14.65 4.08
N LEU A 154 -9.73 13.98 3.01
CA LEU A 154 -10.91 13.12 3.12
C LEU A 154 -10.63 11.87 3.95
N ARG A 155 -9.45 11.32 3.85
CA ARG A 155 -9.04 10.19 4.70
C ARG A 155 -8.88 10.62 6.16
N VAL A 156 -8.34 11.80 6.41
CA VAL A 156 -8.28 12.37 7.76
C VAL A 156 -9.69 12.62 8.30
N VAL A 157 -10.63 13.11 7.47
CA VAL A 157 -12.04 13.23 7.84
C VAL A 157 -12.63 11.89 8.29
N ASP A 158 -12.40 10.80 7.56
CA ASP A 158 -12.87 9.45 7.93
C ASP A 158 -12.30 9.01 9.28
N HIS A 159 -11.03 9.30 9.53
CA HIS A 159 -10.33 8.96 10.76
C HIS A 159 -10.91 9.73 11.97
N GLU A 160 -10.99 11.07 11.88
CA GLU A 160 -11.51 11.91 12.94
C GLU A 160 -13.01 11.65 13.19
N LEU A 161 -13.77 11.37 12.14
CA LEU A 161 -15.16 10.97 12.25
C LEU A 161 -15.34 9.67 13.06
N THR A 162 -14.40 8.74 12.90
CA THR A 162 -14.41 7.48 13.63
C THR A 162 -14.15 7.71 15.12
N HIS A 163 -13.24 8.64 15.48
CA HIS A 163 -13.05 9.07 16.88
C HIS A 163 -14.32 9.72 17.47
N LEU A 164 -15.04 10.56 16.68
CA LEU A 164 -16.30 11.13 17.12
C LEU A 164 -17.33 10.02 17.41
N ALA A 165 -17.44 9.05 16.51
CA ALA A 165 -18.39 7.95 16.64
C ALA A 165 -18.05 7.04 17.84
N LEU A 166 -16.80 6.59 17.95
CA LEU A 166 -16.38 5.73 19.05
C LEU A 166 -16.45 6.46 20.40
N GLY A 167 -16.03 7.73 20.43
CA GLY A 167 -16.08 8.55 21.64
C GLY A 167 -17.51 8.76 22.14
N ALA A 168 -18.48 8.97 21.24
CA ALA A 168 -19.90 9.03 21.59
C ALA A 168 -20.43 7.68 22.07
N ALA A 169 -20.06 6.59 21.38
CA ALA A 169 -20.50 5.23 21.71
C ALA A 169 -20.00 4.75 23.07
N LEU A 170 -18.75 5.04 23.41
CA LEU A 170 -18.10 4.56 24.64
C LEU A 170 -18.00 5.62 25.74
N ASP A 171 -18.60 6.78 25.55
CA ASP A 171 -18.52 7.91 26.50
C ASP A 171 -17.06 8.23 26.89
N GLY A 172 -16.16 8.20 25.90
CA GLY A 172 -14.74 8.48 26.09
C GLY A 172 -13.94 7.42 26.86
N ARG A 173 -14.51 6.25 27.16
CA ARG A 173 -13.88 5.18 27.95
C ARG A 173 -12.93 4.28 27.18
N ALA A 174 -12.79 4.46 25.86
CA ALA A 174 -11.86 3.67 25.07
C ALA A 174 -10.42 3.91 25.53
N PRO A 175 -9.61 2.87 25.80
CA PRO A 175 -8.18 3.04 25.94
C PRO A 175 -7.60 3.48 24.58
N ARG A 176 -6.45 4.17 24.58
CA ARG A 176 -5.92 4.81 23.38
C ARG A 176 -5.61 3.82 22.26
N TRP A 177 -5.06 2.65 22.59
CA TRP A 177 -4.81 1.63 21.59
C TRP A 177 -6.09 1.16 20.85
N LEU A 178 -7.24 1.11 21.58
CA LEU A 178 -8.52 0.75 20.98
C LEU A 178 -9.06 1.90 20.10
N ASP A 179 -8.99 3.12 20.61
CA ASP A 179 -9.46 4.31 19.92
C ASP A 179 -8.73 4.54 18.60
N GLU A 180 -7.39 4.54 18.65
CA GLU A 180 -6.57 4.72 17.47
C GLU A 180 -6.66 3.51 16.50
N GLY A 181 -6.61 2.29 17.05
CA GLY A 181 -6.73 1.08 16.23
C GLY A 181 -8.07 1.00 15.50
N PHE A 182 -9.15 1.40 16.15
CA PHE A 182 -10.50 1.45 15.56
C PHE A 182 -10.62 2.55 14.50
N ALA A 183 -10.04 3.72 14.74
CA ALA A 183 -10.01 4.82 13.78
C ALA A 183 -9.24 4.43 12.51
N PHE A 184 -8.06 3.84 12.65
CA PHE A 184 -7.28 3.34 11.51
C PHE A 184 -7.97 2.22 10.75
N LEU A 185 -8.69 1.33 11.44
CA LEU A 185 -9.43 0.24 10.82
C LEU A 185 -10.53 0.77 9.90
N HIS A 186 -11.28 1.76 10.36
CA HIS A 186 -12.43 2.31 9.64
C HIS A 186 -12.05 3.38 8.60
N ALA A 187 -10.95 4.10 8.79
CA ALA A 187 -10.42 5.02 7.78
C ALA A 187 -9.73 4.30 6.60
N SER A 188 -9.64 2.97 6.64
CA SER A 188 -8.94 2.16 5.64
C SER A 188 -7.49 2.62 5.40
N GLU A 189 -6.84 3.08 6.46
CA GLU A 189 -5.47 3.62 6.43
C GLU A 189 -4.42 2.51 6.43
N TRP A 190 -4.49 1.63 5.43
CA TRP A 190 -3.42 0.67 5.23
C TRP A 190 -2.24 1.32 4.49
N SER A 191 -1.00 1.10 4.96
CA SER A 191 0.21 1.60 4.31
C SER A 191 1.30 0.54 4.30
N VAL A 192 2.18 0.62 3.28
CA VAL A 192 3.35 -0.28 3.15
C VAL A 192 4.27 -0.13 4.37
N GLY A 193 4.51 1.10 4.85
CA GLY A 193 5.35 1.34 6.02
C GLY A 193 4.79 0.71 7.30
N ARG A 194 3.45 0.66 7.45
CA ARG A 194 2.81 -0.05 8.56
C ARG A 194 3.03 -1.56 8.46
N MET A 195 2.94 -2.13 7.25
CA MET A 195 3.25 -3.53 7.02
C MET A 195 4.72 -3.84 7.36
N GLU A 196 5.66 -3.01 6.94
CA GLU A 196 7.09 -3.16 7.28
C GLU A 196 7.32 -3.14 8.79
N THR A 197 6.64 -2.24 9.51
CA THR A 197 6.68 -2.18 10.97
C THR A 197 6.17 -3.48 11.60
N LEU A 198 5.01 -4.01 11.14
CA LEU A 198 4.44 -5.26 11.65
C LEU A 198 5.31 -6.48 11.31
N VAL A 199 5.89 -6.52 10.12
CA VAL A 199 6.89 -7.54 9.73
C VAL A 199 8.10 -7.49 10.66
N GLY A 200 8.66 -6.30 10.90
CA GLY A 200 9.77 -6.10 11.82
C GLY A 200 9.45 -6.58 13.25
N MET A 201 8.25 -6.29 13.75
CA MET A 201 7.78 -6.74 15.07
C MET A 201 7.63 -8.27 15.14
N ALA A 202 7.05 -8.88 14.11
CA ALA A 202 6.90 -10.33 14.02
C ALA A 202 8.25 -11.05 14.02
N TRP A 203 9.26 -10.48 13.37
CA TRP A 203 10.63 -11.03 13.30
C TRP A 203 11.45 -10.81 14.55
N ALA A 204 11.31 -9.63 15.18
CA ALA A 204 12.01 -9.35 16.44
C ALA A 204 11.52 -10.25 17.59
N GLY A 205 10.37 -10.91 17.43
CA GLY A 205 9.78 -11.79 18.43
C GLY A 205 9.35 -11.07 19.71
N SER A 206 9.33 -9.72 19.68
CA SER A 206 8.95 -8.89 20.83
C SER A 206 7.97 -7.81 20.39
N THR A 207 6.77 -7.86 20.93
CA THR A 207 5.78 -6.80 20.84
C THR A 207 5.60 -6.14 22.19
N PRO A 208 5.55 -4.82 22.27
CA PRO A 208 5.20 -4.12 23.50
C PRO A 208 3.87 -4.62 24.06
N SER A 209 3.78 -4.80 25.37
CA SER A 209 2.52 -5.11 26.06
C SER A 209 1.51 -3.98 25.87
N LEU A 210 0.22 -4.23 26.11
CA LEU A 210 -0.80 -3.19 26.01
C LEU A 210 -0.56 -2.00 26.94
N ALA A 211 0.03 -2.24 28.14
CA ALA A 211 0.39 -1.17 29.05
C ALA A 211 1.59 -0.35 28.57
N GLU A 212 2.53 -0.98 27.86
CA GLU A 212 3.63 -0.28 27.19
C GLU A 212 3.14 0.48 25.97
N LEU A 213 2.21 -0.10 25.22
CA LEU A 213 1.59 0.51 24.06
C LEU A 213 0.94 1.86 24.40
N GLU A 214 0.20 1.93 25.51
CA GLU A 214 -0.38 3.20 26.01
C GLU A 214 0.70 4.27 26.25
N ARG A 215 1.85 3.90 26.78
CA ARG A 215 2.96 4.84 27.01
C ARG A 215 3.67 5.25 25.72
N MET A 216 3.69 4.39 24.71
CA MET A 216 4.37 4.65 23.44
C MET A 216 3.73 5.79 22.64
N PHE A 217 2.44 6.07 22.82
CA PHE A 217 1.76 7.21 22.19
C PHE A 217 2.30 8.58 22.62
N HIS A 218 3.08 8.64 23.70
CA HIS A 218 3.75 9.86 24.19
C HIS A 218 5.26 9.87 23.86
N GLY A 219 5.72 8.92 23.05
CA GLY A 219 7.13 8.74 22.75
C GLY A 219 7.61 9.53 21.52
N SER A 220 8.78 9.15 21.01
CA SER A 220 9.32 9.66 19.76
C SER A 220 8.48 9.20 18.55
N GLU A 221 8.62 9.88 17.41
CA GLU A 221 7.86 9.61 16.18
C GLU A 221 7.87 8.12 15.80
N GLY A 222 9.03 7.48 15.72
CA GLY A 222 9.10 6.04 15.37
C GLY A 222 8.51 5.10 16.44
N THR A 223 8.42 5.55 17.71
CA THR A 223 7.74 4.82 18.77
C THR A 223 6.22 4.92 18.60
N VAL A 224 5.74 6.10 18.27
CA VAL A 224 4.33 6.39 18.03
C VAL A 224 3.81 5.64 16.79
N ASP A 225 4.58 5.63 15.69
CA ASP A 225 4.22 4.88 14.46
C ASP A 225 4.08 3.37 14.73
N ARG A 226 4.97 2.83 15.58
CA ARG A 226 4.88 1.44 16.04
C ARG A 226 3.63 1.19 16.86
N ALA A 227 3.28 2.12 17.75
CA ALA A 227 2.06 2.04 18.54
C ALA A 227 0.81 2.02 17.65
N TYR A 228 0.75 2.87 16.63
CA TYR A 228 -0.34 2.89 15.67
C TYR A 228 -0.45 1.60 14.85
N ALA A 229 0.68 1.09 14.35
CA ALA A 229 0.69 -0.15 13.58
C ALA A 229 0.19 -1.34 14.42
N GLN A 230 0.65 -1.44 15.66
CA GLN A 230 0.23 -2.48 16.59
C GLN A 230 -1.24 -2.36 16.97
N SER A 231 -1.72 -1.16 17.30
CA SER A 231 -3.12 -0.89 17.65
C SER A 231 -4.08 -1.26 16.52
N TYR A 232 -3.76 -0.82 15.31
CA TYR A 232 -4.52 -1.18 14.11
C TYR A 232 -4.64 -2.70 13.94
N ASP A 233 -3.52 -3.41 13.97
CA ASP A 233 -3.52 -4.84 13.67
C ASP A 233 -4.16 -5.66 14.79
N PHE A 234 -3.99 -5.25 16.06
CA PHE A 234 -4.64 -5.89 17.20
C PHE A 234 -6.16 -5.66 17.19
N VAL A 235 -6.63 -4.45 16.92
CA VAL A 235 -8.07 -4.17 16.79
C VAL A 235 -8.67 -4.92 15.60
N ALA A 236 -7.97 -4.96 14.46
CA ALA A 236 -8.38 -5.75 13.31
C ALA A 236 -8.43 -7.26 13.61
N PHE A 237 -7.52 -7.77 14.44
CA PHE A 237 -7.58 -9.15 14.95
C PHE A 237 -8.82 -9.38 15.81
N LEU A 238 -9.10 -8.51 16.77
CA LEU A 238 -10.30 -8.58 17.63
C LEU A 238 -11.59 -8.54 16.80
N ALA A 239 -11.66 -7.67 15.80
CA ALA A 239 -12.82 -7.54 14.93
C ALA A 239 -13.05 -8.80 14.05
N ARG A 240 -11.99 -9.52 13.70
CA ARG A 240 -12.09 -10.77 12.92
C ARG A 240 -12.35 -11.99 13.81
N ARG A 241 -11.80 -11.99 15.02
CA ARG A 241 -11.88 -13.12 15.93
C ARG A 241 -13.32 -13.33 16.39
N GLY A 242 -13.81 -14.53 16.21
CA GLY A 242 -15.17 -14.89 16.56
C GLY A 242 -16.22 -14.68 15.46
N ARG A 243 -15.90 -13.98 14.36
CA ARG A 243 -16.82 -13.82 13.22
C ARG A 243 -17.23 -15.16 12.58
N TYR A 244 -16.32 -16.13 12.59
CA TYR A 244 -16.53 -17.46 11.98
C TYR A 244 -16.81 -18.55 13.01
N ASN A 245 -16.60 -18.27 14.30
CA ASN A 245 -16.76 -19.22 15.39
C ASN A 245 -17.81 -18.71 16.40
N ASP A 246 -18.78 -17.93 15.96
CA ASP A 246 -19.84 -17.50 16.85
C ASP A 246 -20.70 -18.72 17.20
N VAL A 247 -20.39 -19.31 18.35
CA VAL A 247 -21.10 -20.46 18.92
C VAL A 247 -22.54 -20.06 19.28
N TYR A 248 -22.83 -18.77 19.30
CA TYR A 248 -24.10 -18.15 19.61
C TYR A 248 -24.69 -17.50 18.35
N ASP A 249 -24.89 -18.26 17.27
CA ASP A 249 -25.66 -17.82 16.09
C ASP A 249 -27.15 -17.67 16.45
N ASP A 250 -27.39 -16.89 17.51
CA ASP A 250 -28.72 -16.58 18.06
C ASP A 250 -29.24 -15.21 17.60
N GLY A 251 -28.59 -14.59 16.60
CA GLY A 251 -28.85 -13.22 16.17
C GLY A 251 -28.33 -12.16 17.14
N SER A 252 -27.52 -12.56 18.13
CA SER A 252 -26.87 -11.65 19.06
C SER A 252 -25.70 -10.91 18.42
N ARG A 253 -25.25 -9.84 19.08
CA ARG A 253 -24.07 -9.08 18.66
C ARG A 253 -22.84 -9.96 18.54
N TRP A 254 -22.05 -9.73 17.50
CA TRP A 254 -20.73 -10.37 17.33
C TRP A 254 -19.81 -10.09 18.52
N PRO A 255 -18.81 -10.93 18.77
CA PRO A 255 -17.90 -10.75 19.90
C PRO A 255 -17.27 -9.37 19.98
N PHE A 256 -16.88 -8.76 18.88
CA PHE A 256 -16.31 -7.41 18.87
C PHE A 256 -17.35 -6.35 19.27
N GLN A 257 -18.59 -6.43 18.78
CA GLN A 257 -19.66 -5.53 19.16
C GLN A 257 -20.02 -5.70 20.64
N ARG A 258 -20.03 -6.95 21.17
CA ARG A 258 -20.22 -7.21 22.60
C ARG A 258 -19.10 -6.61 23.42
N PHE A 259 -17.85 -6.74 22.99
CA PHE A 259 -16.69 -6.14 23.63
C PHE A 259 -16.83 -4.62 23.77
N LEU A 260 -17.20 -3.94 22.67
CA LEU A 260 -17.43 -2.50 22.69
C LEU A 260 -18.61 -2.11 23.60
N ALA A 261 -19.70 -2.90 23.58
CA ALA A 261 -20.86 -2.66 24.43
C ALA A 261 -20.54 -2.83 25.94
N GLU A 262 -19.69 -3.80 26.30
CA GLU A 262 -19.24 -3.99 27.68
C GLU A 262 -18.36 -2.80 28.15
N ILE A 263 -17.51 -2.26 27.29
CA ILE A 263 -16.74 -1.04 27.61
C ILE A 263 -17.67 0.15 27.77
N ALA A 264 -18.67 0.30 26.90
CA ALA A 264 -19.69 1.34 27.01
C ALA A 264 -20.47 1.25 28.34
N ALA A 265 -20.71 0.02 28.81
CA ALA A 265 -21.33 -0.23 30.12
C ALA A 265 -20.42 0.11 31.34
N GLY A 266 -19.14 0.46 31.07
CA GLY A 266 -18.18 0.86 32.12
C GLY A 266 -17.29 -0.26 32.62
N HIS A 267 -17.32 -1.45 31.99
CA HIS A 267 -16.42 -2.54 32.35
C HIS A 267 -14.99 -2.26 31.85
N THR A 268 -14.00 -2.80 32.56
CA THR A 268 -12.61 -2.72 32.12
C THR A 268 -12.41 -3.50 30.81
N PRO A 269 -11.44 -3.15 29.96
CA PRO A 269 -11.19 -3.86 28.72
C PRO A 269 -10.92 -5.38 28.92
N ASP A 270 -10.30 -5.79 30.03
CA ASP A 270 -10.09 -7.22 30.34
C ASP A 270 -11.41 -7.92 30.69
N THR A 271 -12.26 -7.30 31.51
CA THR A 271 -13.59 -7.83 31.82
C THR A 271 -14.46 -7.91 30.57
N ALA A 272 -14.49 -6.87 29.76
CA ALA A 272 -15.20 -6.83 28.48
C ALA A 272 -14.73 -7.94 27.54
N ALA A 273 -13.42 -8.20 27.47
CA ALA A 273 -12.86 -9.27 26.67
C ALA A 273 -13.31 -10.66 27.15
N ARG A 274 -13.30 -10.91 28.47
CA ARG A 274 -13.78 -12.17 29.03
C ARG A 274 -15.25 -12.42 28.72
N THR A 275 -16.09 -11.40 28.86
CA THR A 275 -17.52 -11.50 28.55
C THR A 275 -17.77 -11.74 27.07
N ALA A 276 -17.04 -11.01 26.20
CA ALA A 276 -17.31 -11.05 24.76
C ALA A 276 -16.66 -12.24 24.02
N TYR A 277 -15.44 -12.61 24.42
CA TYR A 277 -14.65 -13.63 23.72
C TYR A 277 -14.42 -14.90 24.55
N GLY A 278 -14.84 -14.95 25.80
CA GLY A 278 -14.51 -16.03 26.73
C GLY A 278 -13.03 -16.08 27.15
N ALA A 279 -12.26 -15.07 26.81
CA ALA A 279 -10.82 -15.01 27.06
C ALA A 279 -10.42 -13.62 27.54
N GLY A 280 -9.48 -13.54 28.49
CA GLY A 280 -8.95 -12.26 28.96
C GLY A 280 -8.10 -11.56 27.91
N LEU A 281 -7.97 -10.24 28.06
CA LEU A 281 -7.26 -9.40 27.08
C LEU A 281 -5.80 -9.83 26.88
N GLY A 282 -5.12 -10.27 27.94
CA GLY A 282 -3.76 -10.79 27.85
C GLY A 282 -3.65 -12.08 27.04
N GLN A 283 -4.64 -12.96 27.14
CA GLN A 283 -4.70 -14.18 26.32
C GLN A 283 -4.94 -13.81 24.84
N LEU A 284 -5.91 -12.94 24.55
CA LEU A 284 -6.21 -12.47 23.20
C LEU A 284 -4.99 -11.78 22.57
N PHE A 285 -4.23 -11.06 23.37
CA PHE A 285 -3.00 -10.44 22.92
C PHE A 285 -1.91 -11.47 22.56
N GLY A 286 -1.81 -12.54 23.34
CA GLY A 286 -0.93 -13.68 23.03
C GLY A 286 -1.34 -14.41 21.75
N GLU A 287 -2.64 -14.65 21.55
CA GLU A 287 -3.18 -15.24 20.32
C GLU A 287 -2.93 -14.35 19.09
N TRP A 288 -3.12 -13.04 19.25
CA TRP A 288 -2.78 -12.05 18.20
C TRP A 288 -1.29 -12.06 17.87
N HIS A 289 -0.41 -12.14 18.86
CA HIS A 289 1.02 -12.18 18.64
C HIS A 289 1.43 -13.42 17.82
N GLU A 290 0.84 -14.58 18.11
CA GLU A 290 1.09 -15.79 17.33
C GLU A 290 0.51 -15.67 15.91
N ASP A 291 -0.71 -15.14 15.75
CA ASP A 291 -1.31 -14.85 14.44
C ASP A 291 -0.44 -13.88 13.62
N LEU A 292 0.10 -12.84 14.25
CA LEU A 292 1.03 -11.88 13.63
C LEU A 292 2.28 -12.60 13.10
N ARG A 293 2.88 -13.45 13.93
CA ARG A 293 4.08 -14.23 13.54
C ARG A 293 3.77 -15.16 12.38
N GLN A 294 2.70 -15.91 12.44
CA GLN A 294 2.32 -16.84 11.37
C GLN A 294 2.05 -16.13 10.06
N ARG A 295 1.32 -15.00 10.06
CA ARG A 295 1.04 -14.21 8.87
C ARG A 295 2.31 -13.65 8.22
N TYR A 296 3.25 -13.15 9.00
CA TYR A 296 4.42 -12.43 8.49
C TYR A 296 5.70 -13.26 8.41
N LEU A 297 5.77 -14.45 9.01
CA LEU A 297 6.88 -15.39 8.78
C LEU A 297 6.92 -15.90 7.33
N LEU A 298 5.78 -16.02 6.68
CA LEU A 298 5.68 -16.48 5.30
C LEU A 298 6.05 -15.40 4.26
N VAL A 299 5.98 -14.11 4.62
CA VAL A 299 6.25 -13.01 3.68
C VAL A 299 7.69 -13.03 3.15
N PRO A 300 8.74 -13.20 3.97
CA PRO A 300 10.10 -13.31 3.44
C PRO A 300 10.36 -14.61 2.69
N ALA A 301 9.74 -15.71 3.08
CA ALA A 301 9.86 -16.97 2.34
C ALA A 301 9.30 -16.83 0.91
N SER A 302 8.14 -16.18 0.76
CA SER A 302 7.56 -15.91 -0.55
C SER A 302 8.37 -14.89 -1.36
N LEU A 303 8.90 -13.84 -0.73
CA LEU A 303 9.78 -12.86 -1.39
C LEU A 303 11.10 -13.52 -1.83
N PHE A 304 11.68 -14.37 -1.00
CA PHE A 304 12.87 -15.14 -1.35
C PHE A 304 12.60 -16.08 -2.53
N THR A 305 11.49 -16.81 -2.51
CA THR A 305 11.07 -17.68 -3.61
C THR A 305 10.86 -16.88 -4.89
N LEU A 306 10.19 -15.74 -4.82
CA LEU A 306 9.99 -14.85 -5.97
C LEU A 306 11.32 -14.35 -6.53
N SER A 307 12.26 -13.94 -5.67
CA SER A 307 13.59 -13.47 -6.10
C SER A 307 14.41 -14.59 -6.76
N LEU A 308 14.30 -15.83 -6.31
CA LEU A 308 14.89 -17.02 -6.96
C LEU A 308 14.32 -17.24 -8.36
N TRP A 309 13.00 -17.15 -8.53
CA TRP A 309 12.36 -17.28 -9.85
C TRP A 309 12.75 -16.16 -10.80
N VAL A 310 12.83 -14.92 -10.31
CA VAL A 310 13.30 -13.77 -11.10
C VAL A 310 14.76 -13.98 -11.52
N LEU A 311 15.63 -14.41 -10.61
CA LEU A 311 17.04 -14.73 -10.92
C LEU A 311 17.14 -15.85 -11.95
N ALA A 312 16.37 -16.92 -11.78
CA ALA A 312 16.35 -18.04 -12.74
C ALA A 312 15.89 -17.57 -14.13
N ALA A 313 14.86 -16.72 -14.21
CA ALA A 313 14.41 -16.14 -15.47
C ALA A 313 15.49 -15.26 -16.12
N ILE A 314 16.18 -14.42 -15.35
CA ILE A 314 17.31 -13.61 -15.84
C ILE A 314 18.42 -14.49 -16.39
N LEU A 315 18.82 -15.53 -15.65
CA LEU A 315 19.88 -16.46 -16.09
C LEU A 315 19.47 -17.21 -17.37
N LEU A 316 18.22 -17.62 -17.49
CA LEU A 316 17.68 -18.27 -18.69
C LEU A 316 17.75 -17.33 -19.90
N VAL A 317 17.33 -16.08 -19.75
CA VAL A 317 17.38 -15.07 -20.82
C VAL A 317 18.82 -14.76 -21.22
N LEU A 318 19.72 -14.59 -20.24
CA LEU A 318 21.15 -14.37 -20.51
C LEU A 318 21.79 -15.59 -21.22
N GLY A 319 21.45 -16.80 -20.79
CA GLY A 319 21.89 -18.05 -21.44
C GLY A 319 21.38 -18.13 -22.86
N TYR A 320 20.11 -17.82 -23.11
CA TYR A 320 19.55 -17.80 -24.47
C TYR A 320 20.18 -16.71 -25.34
N ALA A 321 20.40 -15.51 -24.84
CA ALA A 321 21.06 -14.43 -25.56
C ALA A 321 22.51 -14.81 -25.92
N ARG A 322 23.25 -15.38 -24.95
CA ARG A 322 24.63 -15.86 -25.18
C ARG A 322 24.69 -16.99 -26.19
N ARG A 323 23.74 -17.92 -26.17
CA ARG A 323 23.63 -18.99 -27.17
C ARG A 323 23.31 -18.42 -28.55
N GLY A 324 22.39 -17.44 -28.64
CA GLY A 324 22.06 -16.76 -29.89
C GLY A 324 23.27 -16.03 -30.49
N MET A 325 24.04 -15.31 -29.69
CA MET A 325 25.29 -14.67 -30.14
C MET A 325 26.34 -15.65 -30.62
N ARG A 326 26.48 -16.79 -29.94
CA ARG A 326 27.46 -17.84 -30.30
C ARG A 326 27.07 -18.59 -31.57
N ASN A 327 25.78 -18.72 -31.85
CA ASN A 327 25.28 -19.45 -33.03
C ASN A 327 25.14 -18.55 -34.27
N ARG A 328 25.18 -17.21 -34.14
CA ARG A 328 25.13 -16.29 -35.29
C ARG A 328 26.14 -16.58 -36.35
N PRO A 329 27.47 -16.76 -36.08
CA PRO A 329 28.45 -17.01 -37.10
C PRO A 329 28.26 -18.38 -37.82
N ILE A 330 27.57 -19.34 -37.19
CA ILE A 330 27.21 -20.61 -37.78
C ILE A 330 26.04 -20.44 -38.75
N LEU A 331 25.03 -19.70 -38.36
CA LEU A 331 23.86 -19.39 -39.19
C LEU A 331 24.26 -18.55 -40.41
N ASP A 332 25.13 -17.55 -40.20
CA ASP A 332 25.67 -16.70 -41.29
C ASP A 332 26.46 -17.53 -42.33
N ARG A 333 27.24 -18.54 -41.89
CA ARG A 333 27.91 -19.47 -42.81
C ARG A 333 26.91 -20.31 -43.59
N TRP A 334 25.93 -20.87 -42.96
CA TRP A 334 24.91 -21.68 -43.64
C TRP A 334 24.12 -20.86 -44.65
N GLU A 335 23.80 -19.63 -44.33
CA GLU A 335 23.12 -18.70 -45.24
C GLU A 335 24.02 -18.38 -46.46
N GLN A 336 25.32 -18.14 -46.25
CA GLN A 336 26.29 -17.92 -47.32
C GLN A 336 26.45 -19.17 -48.20
N GLU A 337 26.54 -20.37 -47.61
CA GLU A 337 26.60 -21.63 -48.34
C GLU A 337 25.33 -21.90 -49.16
N GLU A 338 24.16 -21.58 -48.60
CA GLU A 338 22.88 -21.71 -49.30
C GLU A 338 22.78 -20.76 -50.50
N ILE A 339 23.21 -19.49 -50.31
CA ILE A 339 23.28 -18.50 -51.39
C ILE A 339 24.24 -18.97 -52.48
N ALA A 340 25.44 -19.48 -52.12
CA ALA A 340 26.40 -20.00 -53.06
C ALA A 340 25.87 -21.21 -53.84
N ARG A 341 25.16 -22.14 -53.19
CA ARG A 341 24.50 -23.27 -53.87
C ARG A 341 23.43 -22.81 -54.85
N ARG A 342 22.60 -21.85 -54.47
CA ARG A 342 21.56 -21.28 -55.37
C ARG A 342 22.19 -20.58 -56.57
N GLN A 343 23.28 -19.85 -56.38
CA GLN A 343 24.02 -19.20 -57.47
C GLN A 343 24.71 -20.22 -58.42
N ALA A 344 25.28 -21.31 -57.86
CA ALA A 344 25.84 -22.36 -58.63
C ALA A 344 24.80 -23.12 -59.48
N ALA A 345 23.61 -23.36 -58.89
CA ALA A 345 22.51 -24.00 -59.61
C ALA A 345 21.85 -23.09 -60.66
N ALA A 346 22.00 -21.80 -60.56
CA ALA A 346 21.47 -20.80 -61.49
C ALA A 346 22.46 -20.49 -62.66
N ARG A 347 23.69 -21.03 -62.61
CA ARG A 347 24.61 -20.93 -63.80
C ARG A 347 24.03 -21.72 -65.00
N PRO A 348 23.72 -21.03 -66.10
CA PRO A 348 23.30 -21.76 -67.30
C PRO A 348 24.37 -22.75 -67.67
N LEU A 349 23.98 -24.01 -67.97
CA LEU A 349 24.84 -25.01 -68.57
C LEU A 349 25.48 -24.41 -69.82
N GLY A 350 26.78 -24.14 -69.77
CA GLY A 350 27.51 -23.56 -70.86
C GLY A 350 27.28 -24.37 -72.13
N ASN A 351 27.07 -23.67 -73.27
CA ASN A 351 26.83 -24.15 -74.57
C ASN A 351 27.96 -25.13 -74.91
N TRP A 352 27.68 -26.44 -74.93
CA TRP A 352 28.55 -27.43 -75.52
C TRP A 352 28.50 -27.20 -77.03
N GLY A 353 29.52 -26.49 -77.59
CA GLY A 353 29.65 -26.25 -78.99
C GLY A 353 29.68 -27.57 -79.70
N ILE A 354 28.72 -27.83 -80.63
CA ILE A 354 28.74 -28.82 -81.62
C ILE A 354 29.78 -28.33 -82.62
N GLU A 355 31.03 -28.85 -82.58
CA GLU A 355 31.99 -28.73 -83.66
C GLU A 355 31.55 -29.66 -84.76
N GLN A 356 31.11 -29.06 -85.90
CA GLN A 356 30.87 -29.75 -87.17
C GLN A 356 32.19 -30.29 -87.64
N ALA A 357 32.25 -31.64 -87.83
CA ALA A 357 33.26 -32.30 -88.60
C ALA A 357 33.08 -31.95 -90.10
N SER A 358 33.99 -31.20 -90.67
CA SER A 358 34.16 -31.09 -92.12
C SER A 358 35.32 -32.02 -92.56
N ASP A 359 34.96 -32.93 -93.44
CA ASP A 359 35.86 -33.76 -94.20
C ASP A 359 37.05 -32.98 -94.77
N ASP A 360 38.24 -33.53 -94.64
CA ASP A 360 39.12 -33.61 -95.77
C ASP A 360 40.12 -34.77 -95.58
N ALA A 361 40.11 -35.63 -96.68
CA ALA A 361 40.99 -36.77 -96.86
C ALA A 361 42.35 -36.31 -97.38
N SER A 362 43.38 -36.90 -96.93
CA SER A 362 44.44 -37.45 -97.73
C SER A 362 45.75 -37.71 -96.95
N ASP A 363 46.09 -38.87 -96.96
CA ASP A 363 47.36 -39.48 -97.51
C ASP A 363 48.55 -39.62 -96.55
N THR A 364 49.01 -40.87 -96.68
CA THR A 364 50.39 -41.44 -96.58
C THR A 364 51.05 -41.66 -95.18
N ALA A 365 51.12 -42.91 -94.92
CA ALA A 365 52.30 -43.83 -94.93
C ALA A 365 53.37 -43.63 -93.81
N SER A 366 53.68 -44.80 -93.27
CA SER A 366 54.99 -45.27 -92.70
C SER A 366 55.39 -44.66 -91.35
N ASP A 367 55.87 -45.28 -90.43
CA ASP A 367 56.66 -46.48 -90.28
C ASP A 367 56.97 -46.69 -88.79
N SER A 368 56.97 -47.91 -88.40
CA SER A 368 57.82 -48.61 -87.42
C SER A 368 58.31 -47.97 -86.12
N THR A 369 58.18 -48.82 -85.15
CA THR A 369 59.20 -49.35 -84.23
C THR A 369 59.33 -48.62 -82.81
N GLU A 370 59.14 -49.40 -81.90
CA GLU A 370 59.90 -50.01 -80.78
C GLU A 370 59.80 -49.28 -79.44
N LEU A 371 59.30 -50.09 -78.46
CA LEU A 371 59.90 -50.53 -77.23
C LEU A 371 60.52 -49.46 -76.25
N ASN A 372 59.98 -49.26 -75.14
CA ASN A 372 60.31 -49.86 -73.82
C ASN A 372 59.39 -49.31 -72.75
#